data_47d66242aa47e9740ace7ff84549485a
#
_entry.id   47d66242aa47e9740ace7ff84549485a
#
_cell.length_a   1.000
_cell.length_b   1.000
_cell.length_c   1.000
_cell.angle_alpha   90.00
_cell.angle_beta   90.00
_cell.angle_gamma   90.00
#
_symmetry.space_group_name_H-M   'P 1'
#
loop_
_entity.id
_entity.type
_entity.pdbx_description
1 polymer ?
#
loop_
_entity_poly.entity_id
_entity_poly.type
_entity_poly.pdbx_seq_one_letter_code
_entity_poly.pdbx_strand_id
1 'polypeptide(L)'
;HKIQLQPGEKKEIHVLFGISQSCEKAIEVVEQYGSNPEKVQQEFEKAAAYNYEKISSLSIKTPDEKINHIMNNWVKKQADFCIVGKKGVRDNLQIAVGLLNYRQEKAEEEIIECLRHQFRDGHAVLTWYPYDDTRYSDQPFWIIWAVCELIKETGNLALLEKKTAWQDGGEATVLEHVKAAVDRLIADKGENGLVKIFFADWNDALNVTDDEEAESVMLSHQFCLALRELKNLME
;
A
#
# COMPACT_ATOMS: atom_id res chain seq x y z
N HIS A 1 8.46 -35.07 -18.70
CA HIS A 1 7.39 -36.05 -18.88
C HIS A 1 6.97 -36.08 -20.34
N LYS A 2 6.84 -37.31 -20.93
CA LYS A 2 6.24 -37.51 -22.25
C LYS A 2 4.80 -37.92 -22.04
N ILE A 3 3.87 -37.25 -22.74
CA ILE A 3 2.45 -37.58 -22.70
C ILE A 3 2.07 -37.98 -24.11
N GLN A 4 1.39 -39.12 -24.22
CA GLN A 4 0.89 -39.63 -25.47
C GLN A 4 -0.64 -39.60 -25.41
N LEU A 5 -1.29 -38.94 -26.36
CA LEU A 5 -2.73 -38.84 -26.47
C LEU A 5 -3.23 -39.53 -27.73
N GLN A 6 -4.35 -40.22 -27.64
CA GLN A 6 -5.07 -40.74 -28.79
C GLN A 6 -6.00 -39.65 -29.39
N PRO A 7 -6.42 -39.79 -30.64
CA PRO A 7 -7.36 -38.84 -31.23
C PRO A 7 -8.64 -38.71 -30.39
N GLY A 8 -8.94 -37.48 -29.98
CA GLY A 8 -10.09 -37.15 -29.11
C GLY A 8 -9.84 -37.35 -27.59
N GLU A 9 -8.71 -37.87 -27.17
CA GLU A 9 -8.35 -38.03 -25.77
C GLU A 9 -7.95 -36.69 -25.17
N LYS A 10 -8.44 -36.43 -23.93
CA LYS A 10 -8.04 -35.29 -23.11
C LYS A 10 -7.34 -35.79 -21.86
N LYS A 11 -6.25 -35.16 -21.45
CA LYS A 11 -5.56 -35.47 -20.21
C LYS A 11 -5.29 -34.19 -19.44
N GLU A 12 -5.74 -34.14 -18.22
CA GLU A 12 -5.52 -33.05 -17.30
C GLU A 12 -4.26 -33.34 -16.47
N ILE A 13 -3.45 -32.31 -16.27
CA ILE A 13 -2.21 -32.39 -15.52
C ILE A 13 -2.16 -31.24 -14.55
N HIS A 14 -1.97 -31.56 -13.28
CA HIS A 14 -1.77 -30.58 -12.23
C HIS A 14 -0.27 -30.49 -11.93
N VAL A 15 0.23 -29.24 -11.87
CA VAL A 15 1.62 -28.95 -11.48
C VAL A 15 1.57 -28.14 -10.21
N LEU A 16 2.22 -28.63 -9.16
CA LEU A 16 2.41 -27.90 -7.92
C LEU A 16 3.73 -27.15 -7.98
N PHE A 17 3.67 -25.85 -7.77
CA PHE A 17 4.82 -24.98 -7.69
C PHE A 17 4.69 -24.08 -6.45
N GLY A 18 5.75 -24.00 -5.63
CA GLY A 18 5.70 -23.20 -4.42
C GLY A 18 7.03 -23.16 -3.69
N ILE A 19 7.05 -22.38 -2.61
CA ILE A 19 8.16 -22.26 -1.66
C ILE A 19 7.63 -22.70 -0.29
N SER A 20 8.42 -23.48 0.43
CA SER A 20 8.09 -23.93 1.78
C SER A 20 9.23 -23.63 2.75
N GLN A 21 8.91 -23.51 4.03
CA GLN A 21 9.88 -23.29 5.10
C GLN A 21 10.73 -24.54 5.40
N SER A 22 10.24 -25.75 5.05
CA SER A 22 10.95 -27.00 5.22
C SER A 22 10.55 -28.04 4.18
N CYS A 23 11.37 -29.08 4.00
CA CYS A 23 11.06 -30.21 3.12
C CYS A 23 9.82 -30.97 3.58
N GLU A 24 9.64 -31.15 4.90
CA GLU A 24 8.50 -31.87 5.47
C GLU A 24 7.19 -31.18 5.09
N LYS A 25 7.10 -29.83 5.29
CA LYS A 25 5.94 -29.04 4.88
C LYS A 25 5.69 -29.06 3.36
N ALA A 26 6.75 -29.10 2.56
CA ALA A 26 6.61 -29.25 1.11
C ALA A 26 5.99 -30.59 0.74
N ILE A 27 6.44 -31.67 1.38
CA ILE A 27 5.90 -33.02 1.17
C ILE A 27 4.44 -33.10 1.57
N GLU A 28 4.04 -32.54 2.74
CA GLU A 28 2.65 -32.51 3.17
C GLU A 28 1.74 -31.83 2.11
N VAL A 29 2.17 -30.71 1.51
CA VAL A 29 1.42 -30.03 0.45
C VAL A 29 1.32 -30.92 -0.80
N VAL A 30 2.43 -31.59 -1.19
CA VAL A 30 2.41 -32.49 -2.33
C VAL A 30 1.48 -33.69 -2.10
N GLU A 31 1.49 -34.29 -0.92
CA GLU A 31 0.58 -35.38 -0.55
C GLU A 31 -0.89 -34.91 -0.53
N GLN A 32 -1.13 -33.70 -0.06
CA GLN A 32 -2.46 -33.11 0.03
C GLN A 32 -3.09 -32.86 -1.35
N TYR A 33 -2.35 -32.39 -2.32
CA TYR A 33 -2.85 -31.95 -3.62
C TYR A 33 -2.41 -32.82 -4.81
N GLY A 34 -1.27 -33.49 -4.73
CA GLY A 34 -0.65 -34.16 -5.86
C GLY A 34 -1.43 -35.34 -6.42
N SER A 35 -2.27 -35.99 -5.60
CA SER A 35 -3.10 -37.13 -5.99
C SER A 35 -4.59 -36.90 -5.83
N ASN A 36 -5.02 -35.65 -5.58
CA ASN A 36 -6.41 -35.30 -5.29
C ASN A 36 -6.93 -34.18 -6.20
N PRO A 37 -7.37 -34.51 -7.43
CA PRO A 37 -7.90 -33.52 -8.38
C PRO A 37 -9.11 -32.75 -7.85
N GLU A 38 -9.99 -33.41 -7.08
CA GLU A 38 -11.18 -32.76 -6.50
C GLU A 38 -10.76 -31.64 -5.52
N LYS A 39 -9.74 -31.86 -4.75
CA LYS A 39 -9.22 -30.85 -3.82
C LYS A 39 -8.59 -29.67 -4.56
N VAL A 40 -7.87 -29.92 -5.64
CA VAL A 40 -7.34 -28.86 -6.51
C VAL A 40 -8.49 -28.03 -7.08
N GLN A 41 -9.56 -28.65 -7.56
CA GLN A 41 -10.73 -27.95 -8.09
C GLN A 41 -11.42 -27.12 -7.00
N GLN A 42 -11.60 -27.68 -5.80
CA GLN A 42 -12.17 -26.93 -4.66
C GLN A 42 -11.34 -25.67 -4.30
N GLU A 43 -10.02 -25.78 -4.28
CA GLU A 43 -9.15 -24.63 -4.00
C GLU A 43 -9.21 -23.59 -5.13
N PHE A 44 -9.32 -24.03 -6.38
CA PHE A 44 -9.53 -23.11 -7.51
C PHE A 44 -10.87 -22.34 -7.37
N GLU A 45 -11.94 -23.03 -7.00
CA GLU A 45 -13.25 -22.40 -6.77
C GLU A 45 -13.24 -21.43 -5.60
N LYS A 46 -12.58 -21.79 -4.49
CA LYS A 46 -12.38 -20.90 -3.35
C LYS A 46 -11.59 -19.64 -3.76
N ALA A 47 -10.50 -19.82 -4.50
CA ALA A 47 -9.70 -18.70 -4.98
C ALA A 47 -10.48 -17.78 -5.92
N ALA A 48 -11.31 -18.37 -6.80
CA ALA A 48 -12.17 -17.63 -7.71
C ALA A 48 -13.24 -16.83 -6.94
N ALA A 49 -13.92 -17.46 -5.97
CA ALA A 49 -14.92 -16.81 -5.12
C ALA A 49 -14.31 -15.66 -4.30
N TYR A 50 -13.17 -15.89 -3.66
CA TYR A 50 -12.45 -14.87 -2.91
C TYR A 50 -12.05 -13.66 -3.78
N ASN A 51 -11.53 -13.90 -4.98
CA ASN A 51 -11.21 -12.83 -5.90
C ASN A 51 -12.48 -12.07 -6.35
N TYR A 52 -13.55 -12.79 -6.63
CA TYR A 52 -14.81 -12.17 -7.04
C TYR A 52 -15.39 -11.30 -5.93
N GLU A 53 -15.43 -11.76 -4.70
CA GLU A 53 -15.89 -11.00 -3.54
C GLU A 53 -15.10 -9.67 -3.39
N LYS A 54 -13.78 -9.73 -3.47
CA LYS A 54 -12.92 -8.57 -3.34
C LYS A 54 -13.18 -7.48 -4.39
N ILE A 55 -13.45 -7.86 -5.63
CA ILE A 55 -13.59 -6.91 -6.74
C ILE A 55 -15.03 -6.48 -6.99
N SER A 56 -16.03 -7.21 -6.46
CA SER A 56 -17.46 -6.98 -6.75
C SER A 56 -18.10 -5.88 -5.91
N SER A 57 -17.45 -5.45 -4.80
CA SER A 57 -17.98 -4.41 -3.90
C SER A 57 -18.20 -3.05 -4.57
N LEU A 58 -17.46 -2.78 -5.62
CA LEU A 58 -17.62 -1.60 -6.47
C LEU A 58 -17.54 -2.01 -7.94
N SER A 59 -18.49 -1.59 -8.76
CA SER A 59 -18.44 -1.81 -10.20
C SER A 59 -18.93 -0.59 -10.97
N ILE A 60 -18.33 -0.37 -12.13
CA ILE A 60 -18.78 0.64 -13.08
C ILE A 60 -19.34 -0.03 -14.32
N LYS A 61 -20.28 0.63 -14.97
CA LYS A 61 -20.81 0.24 -16.27
C LYS A 61 -20.79 1.43 -17.21
N THR A 62 -19.99 1.34 -18.24
CA THR A 62 -19.85 2.35 -19.28
C THR A 62 -20.19 1.75 -20.64
N PRO A 63 -20.38 2.55 -21.70
CA PRO A 63 -20.54 2.03 -23.06
C PRO A 63 -19.32 1.28 -23.60
N ASP A 64 -18.12 1.48 -23.01
CA ASP A 64 -16.88 0.81 -23.41
C ASP A 64 -16.57 -0.39 -22.49
N GLU A 65 -16.73 -1.60 -23.04
CA GLU A 65 -16.48 -2.85 -22.32
C GLU A 65 -15.00 -3.03 -21.91
N LYS A 66 -14.05 -2.40 -22.61
CA LYS A 66 -12.64 -2.46 -22.21
C LYS A 66 -12.40 -1.65 -20.93
N ILE A 67 -13.01 -0.47 -20.83
CA ILE A 67 -12.98 0.34 -19.60
C ILE A 67 -13.63 -0.44 -18.46
N ASN A 68 -14.81 -1.03 -18.68
CA ASN A 68 -15.49 -1.85 -17.69
C ASN A 68 -14.59 -2.99 -17.19
N HIS A 69 -13.94 -3.71 -18.09
CA HIS A 69 -13.06 -4.82 -17.73
C HIS A 69 -11.84 -4.35 -16.93
N ILE A 70 -11.17 -3.29 -17.38
CA ILE A 70 -9.98 -2.74 -16.70
C ILE A 70 -10.34 -2.27 -15.29
N MET A 71 -11.36 -1.43 -15.16
CA MET A 71 -11.73 -0.81 -13.89
C MET A 71 -12.34 -1.80 -12.88
N ASN A 72 -13.18 -2.73 -13.37
CA ASN A 72 -13.84 -3.70 -12.49
C ASN A 72 -12.94 -4.84 -12.03
N ASN A 73 -11.85 -5.14 -12.76
CA ASN A 73 -10.99 -6.28 -12.46
C ASN A 73 -9.52 -5.89 -12.30
N TRP A 74 -8.90 -5.39 -13.37
CA TRP A 74 -7.45 -5.27 -13.46
C TRP A 74 -6.86 -4.28 -12.46
N VAL A 75 -7.42 -3.07 -12.39
CA VAL A 75 -6.93 -2.00 -11.49
C VAL A 75 -6.97 -2.44 -10.03
N LYS A 76 -8.08 -3.06 -9.61
CA LYS A 76 -8.25 -3.55 -8.24
C LYS A 76 -7.28 -4.68 -7.88
N LYS A 77 -7.09 -5.64 -8.80
CA LYS A 77 -6.12 -6.73 -8.60
C LYS A 77 -4.69 -6.23 -8.55
N GLN A 78 -4.36 -5.21 -9.35
CA GLN A 78 -3.02 -4.60 -9.31
C GLN A 78 -2.77 -3.90 -7.97
N ALA A 79 -3.73 -3.17 -7.44
CA ALA A 79 -3.61 -2.54 -6.13
C ALA A 79 -3.35 -3.58 -5.02
N ASP A 80 -4.13 -4.67 -4.99
CA ASP A 80 -3.92 -5.78 -4.06
C ASP A 80 -2.54 -6.43 -4.21
N PHE A 81 -2.07 -6.62 -5.44
CA PHE A 81 -0.77 -7.23 -5.71
C PHE A 81 0.39 -6.33 -5.30
N CYS A 82 0.29 -5.03 -5.58
CA CYS A 82 1.34 -4.08 -5.24
C CYS A 82 1.51 -3.93 -3.71
N ILE A 83 0.44 -3.97 -2.93
CA ILE A 83 0.52 -3.95 -1.45
C ILE A 83 1.31 -5.14 -0.89
N VAL A 84 1.18 -6.32 -1.50
CA VAL A 84 1.92 -7.51 -1.07
C VAL A 84 3.39 -7.44 -1.48
N GLY A 85 3.66 -6.90 -2.66
CA GLY A 85 4.99 -6.95 -3.28
C GLY A 85 5.98 -5.91 -2.77
N LYS A 86 5.52 -4.74 -2.34
CA LYS A 86 6.39 -3.62 -1.91
C LYS A 86 6.03 -3.16 -0.50
N LYS A 87 7.04 -2.89 0.31
CA LYS A 87 6.93 -2.46 1.71
C LYS A 87 7.61 -1.11 1.91
N GLY A 88 7.04 -0.08 1.28
CA GLY A 88 7.49 1.31 1.36
C GLY A 88 6.37 2.24 1.83
N VAL A 89 6.70 3.24 2.66
CA VAL A 89 5.69 4.11 3.28
C VAL A 89 4.88 4.85 2.23
N ARG A 90 5.52 5.59 1.33
CA ARG A 90 4.84 6.35 0.27
C ARG A 90 3.97 5.46 -0.61
N ASP A 91 4.56 4.37 -1.13
CA ASP A 91 3.87 3.50 -2.09
C ASP A 91 2.66 2.83 -1.47
N ASN A 92 2.81 2.29 -0.24
CA ASN A 92 1.70 1.66 0.45
C ASN A 92 0.59 2.66 0.81
N LEU A 93 0.94 3.90 1.21
CA LEU A 93 -0.07 4.94 1.47
C LEU A 93 -0.83 5.34 0.20
N GLN A 94 -0.16 5.50 -0.94
CA GLN A 94 -0.82 5.79 -2.22
C GLN A 94 -1.77 4.67 -2.64
N ILE A 95 -1.33 3.41 -2.50
CA ILE A 95 -2.16 2.24 -2.81
C ILE A 95 -3.34 2.14 -1.83
N ALA A 96 -3.10 2.36 -0.53
CA ALA A 96 -4.13 2.34 0.50
C ALA A 96 -5.24 3.35 0.22
N VAL A 97 -4.90 4.57 -0.20
CA VAL A 97 -5.90 5.57 -0.62
C VAL A 97 -6.70 5.07 -1.84
N GLY A 98 -6.06 4.40 -2.79
CA GLY A 98 -6.76 3.76 -3.91
C GLY A 98 -7.75 2.66 -3.48
N LEU A 99 -7.46 1.95 -2.37
CA LEU A 99 -8.34 0.92 -1.81
C LEU A 99 -9.58 1.47 -1.10
N LEU A 100 -9.58 2.72 -0.66
CA LEU A 100 -10.68 3.32 0.12
C LEU A 100 -12.04 3.16 -0.56
N ASN A 101 -12.08 3.21 -1.89
CA ASN A 101 -13.31 3.11 -2.66
C ASN A 101 -13.99 1.73 -2.62
N TYR A 102 -13.27 0.66 -2.23
CA TYR A 102 -13.80 -0.70 -2.30
C TYR A 102 -13.29 -1.67 -1.23
N ARG A 103 -12.28 -1.28 -0.43
CA ARG A 103 -11.68 -2.08 0.64
C ARG A 103 -11.19 -1.21 1.78
N GLN A 104 -12.08 -0.48 2.41
CA GLN A 104 -11.77 0.49 3.46
C GLN A 104 -11.02 -0.10 4.64
N GLU A 105 -11.43 -1.29 5.13
CA GLU A 105 -10.74 -1.98 6.24
C GLU A 105 -9.28 -2.28 5.90
N LYS A 106 -9.03 -2.76 4.67
CA LYS A 106 -7.66 -3.04 4.22
C LYS A 106 -6.84 -1.76 4.05
N ALA A 107 -7.46 -0.68 3.59
CA ALA A 107 -6.81 0.62 3.51
C ALA A 107 -6.41 1.14 4.91
N GLU A 108 -7.29 1.03 5.91
CA GLU A 108 -6.98 1.39 7.29
C GLU A 108 -5.81 0.56 7.83
N GLU A 109 -5.83 -0.77 7.64
CA GLU A 109 -4.73 -1.65 8.08
C GLU A 109 -3.37 -1.20 7.50
N GLU A 110 -3.32 -0.91 6.19
CA GLU A 110 -2.07 -0.50 5.54
C GLU A 110 -1.62 0.89 5.97
N ILE A 111 -2.54 1.83 6.18
CA ILE A 111 -2.20 3.16 6.70
C ILE A 111 -1.63 3.04 8.12
N ILE A 112 -2.27 2.28 9.00
CA ILE A 112 -1.76 2.05 10.36
C ILE A 112 -0.40 1.34 10.34
N GLU A 113 -0.20 0.38 9.43
CA GLU A 113 1.11 -0.26 9.27
C GLU A 113 2.18 0.75 8.85
N CYS A 114 1.88 1.64 7.90
CA CYS A 114 2.82 2.69 7.49
C CYS A 114 3.20 3.64 8.65
N LEU A 115 2.24 3.98 9.53
CA LEU A 115 2.52 4.81 10.70
C LEU A 115 3.54 4.18 11.66
N ARG A 116 3.59 2.84 11.77
CA ARG A 116 4.59 2.13 12.57
C ARG A 116 6.03 2.32 12.08
N HIS A 117 6.18 2.79 10.87
CA HIS A 117 7.45 3.05 10.21
C HIS A 117 7.80 4.55 10.15
N GLN A 118 7.03 5.36 10.86
CA GLN A 118 7.33 6.77 11.11
C GLN A 118 8.12 6.93 12.41
N PHE A 119 9.11 7.82 12.40
CA PHE A 119 9.87 8.22 13.57
C PHE A 119 9.18 9.37 14.32
N ARG A 120 9.52 9.54 15.62
CA ARG A 120 8.93 10.60 16.45
C ARG A 120 9.21 12.02 15.95
N ASP A 121 10.29 12.22 15.21
CA ASP A 121 10.61 13.51 14.59
C ASP A 121 9.81 13.79 13.31
N GLY A 122 8.91 12.87 12.94
CA GLY A 122 7.94 13.02 11.88
C GLY A 122 8.36 12.50 10.52
N HIS A 123 9.66 12.18 10.29
CA HIS A 123 10.03 11.50 9.04
C HIS A 123 9.66 10.01 9.07
N ALA A 124 9.77 9.31 7.96
CA ALA A 124 9.49 7.89 7.88
C ALA A 124 10.54 7.17 7.01
N VAL A 125 10.68 5.86 7.21
CA VAL A 125 11.57 5.05 6.36
C VAL A 125 11.10 5.06 4.90
N LEU A 126 12.02 4.94 3.97
CA LEU A 126 11.67 4.74 2.56
C LEU A 126 10.98 3.39 2.38
N THR A 127 11.60 2.32 2.86
CA THR A 127 11.03 0.98 2.88
C THR A 127 11.38 0.26 4.19
N TRP A 128 10.50 -0.63 4.65
CA TRP A 128 10.80 -1.47 5.83
C TRP A 128 11.17 -2.91 5.45
N TYR A 129 11.00 -3.28 4.17
CA TYR A 129 11.46 -4.55 3.66
C TYR A 129 11.79 -4.48 2.14
N PRO A 130 13.08 -4.60 1.77
CA PRO A 130 14.24 -4.49 2.67
C PRO A 130 14.26 -3.13 3.38
N TYR A 131 14.92 -3.04 4.53
CA TYR A 131 15.00 -1.79 5.30
C TYR A 131 15.87 -0.77 4.58
N ASP A 132 15.34 0.44 4.42
CA ASP A 132 16.02 1.59 3.85
C ASP A 132 15.41 2.86 4.49
N ASP A 133 16.26 3.68 5.11
CA ASP A 133 15.89 4.94 5.74
C ASP A 133 16.40 6.17 4.98
N THR A 134 16.76 6.00 3.72
CA THR A 134 17.12 7.13 2.84
C THR A 134 16.03 8.19 2.91
N ARG A 135 16.46 9.42 3.21
CA ARG A 135 15.57 10.52 3.52
C ARG A 135 14.94 11.11 2.26
N TYR A 136 13.73 10.66 1.98
CA TYR A 136 12.83 11.29 1.02
C TYR A 136 11.95 12.30 1.76
N SER A 137 11.89 13.51 1.25
CA SER A 137 11.23 14.62 1.93
C SER A 137 9.70 14.56 1.90
N ASP A 138 9.12 13.79 1.01
CA ASP A 138 7.68 13.71 0.79
C ASP A 138 6.92 12.72 1.70
N GLN A 139 7.63 11.84 2.42
CA GLN A 139 7.01 10.83 3.27
C GLN A 139 6.00 11.42 4.30
N PRO A 140 6.33 12.51 5.01
CA PRO A 140 5.39 13.10 5.96
C PRO A 140 4.11 13.62 5.29
N PHE A 141 4.18 14.16 4.08
CA PHE A 141 3.00 14.59 3.32
C PHE A 141 2.03 13.42 3.09
N TRP A 142 2.56 12.26 2.66
CA TRP A 142 1.73 11.09 2.36
C TRP A 142 1.02 10.56 3.60
N ILE A 143 1.66 10.63 4.77
CA ILE A 143 1.04 10.28 6.05
C ILE A 143 -0.17 11.17 6.34
N ILE A 144 0.01 12.50 6.29
CA ILE A 144 -1.06 13.45 6.56
C ILE A 144 -2.22 13.22 5.58
N TRP A 145 -1.91 13.16 4.29
CA TRP A 145 -2.90 13.03 3.24
C TRP A 145 -3.69 11.72 3.33
N ALA A 146 -3.03 10.58 3.51
CA ALA A 146 -3.69 9.28 3.59
C ALA A 146 -4.62 9.17 4.80
N VAL A 147 -4.24 9.70 5.96
CA VAL A 147 -5.10 9.75 7.15
C VAL A 147 -6.32 10.64 6.90
N CYS A 148 -6.13 11.80 6.28
CA CYS A 148 -7.24 12.69 5.91
C CYS A 148 -8.21 12.00 4.94
N GLU A 149 -7.72 11.36 3.88
CA GLU A 149 -8.56 10.65 2.90
C GLU A 149 -9.32 9.48 3.54
N LEU A 150 -8.68 8.72 4.44
CA LEU A 150 -9.35 7.64 5.18
C LEU A 150 -10.51 8.16 6.03
N ILE A 151 -10.30 9.25 6.77
CA ILE A 151 -11.36 9.84 7.61
C ILE A 151 -12.49 10.43 6.75
N LYS A 152 -12.16 11.11 5.65
CA LYS A 152 -13.14 11.65 4.71
C LYS A 152 -14.03 10.57 4.11
N GLU A 153 -13.46 9.42 3.76
CA GLU A 153 -14.20 8.32 3.15
C GLU A 153 -15.04 7.56 4.18
N THR A 154 -14.51 7.34 5.39
CA THR A 154 -15.17 6.51 6.41
C THR A 154 -16.04 7.30 7.40
N GLY A 155 -15.80 8.60 7.55
CA GLY A 155 -16.40 9.42 8.61
C GLY A 155 -15.91 9.06 10.03
N ASN A 156 -14.90 8.20 10.16
CA ASN A 156 -14.43 7.65 11.44
C ASN A 156 -13.40 8.56 12.11
N LEU A 157 -13.85 9.59 12.81
CA LEU A 157 -12.96 10.47 13.60
C LEU A 157 -12.30 9.76 14.78
N ALA A 158 -12.90 8.66 15.31
CA ALA A 158 -12.30 7.91 16.41
C ALA A 158 -10.95 7.27 16.03
N LEU A 159 -10.66 7.14 14.74
CA LEU A 159 -9.35 6.73 14.23
C LEU A 159 -8.22 7.60 14.79
N LEU A 160 -8.45 8.91 14.95
CA LEU A 160 -7.43 9.84 15.44
C LEU A 160 -6.93 9.50 16.85
N GLU A 161 -7.75 8.83 17.68
CA GLU A 161 -7.40 8.40 19.04
C GLU A 161 -6.75 6.99 19.08
N LYS A 162 -6.78 6.26 17.97
CA LYS A 162 -6.17 4.94 17.87
C LYS A 162 -4.65 5.05 18.06
N LYS A 163 -4.09 4.21 18.94
CA LYS A 163 -2.65 4.19 19.20
C LYS A 163 -1.93 3.22 18.28
N THR A 164 -0.75 3.63 17.84
CA THR A 164 0.19 2.79 17.11
C THR A 164 1.63 3.11 17.51
N ALA A 165 2.55 2.17 17.24
CA ALA A 165 3.95 2.32 17.61
C ALA A 165 4.67 3.30 16.69
N TRP A 166 5.73 3.97 17.21
CA TRP A 166 6.74 4.64 16.42
C TRP A 166 7.82 3.65 15.96
N GLN A 167 8.48 3.94 14.86
CA GLN A 167 9.63 3.16 14.37
C GLN A 167 10.77 3.10 15.41
N ASP A 168 10.99 4.18 16.15
CA ASP A 168 12.03 4.34 17.17
C ASP A 168 11.52 4.06 18.61
N GLY A 169 10.39 3.36 18.73
CA GLY A 169 9.83 2.84 19.98
C GLY A 169 8.86 3.79 20.68
N GLY A 170 8.02 3.21 21.54
CA GLY A 170 6.89 3.86 22.17
C GLY A 170 5.65 3.86 21.28
N GLU A 171 4.57 4.44 21.76
CA GLU A 171 3.29 4.54 21.06
C GLU A 171 2.74 5.96 21.13
N ALA A 172 1.97 6.32 20.13
CA ALA A 172 1.24 7.57 20.05
C ALA A 172 -0.10 7.39 19.32
N THR A 173 -0.98 8.34 19.44
CA THR A 173 -2.23 8.38 18.66
C THR A 173 -1.96 8.70 17.20
N VAL A 174 -2.86 8.28 16.31
CA VAL A 174 -2.80 8.66 14.89
C VAL A 174 -2.72 10.19 14.73
N LEU A 175 -3.43 10.94 15.58
CA LEU A 175 -3.35 12.41 15.58
C LEU A 175 -1.94 12.92 15.89
N GLU A 176 -1.22 12.29 16.84
CA GLU A 176 0.16 12.65 17.18
C GLU A 176 1.12 12.30 16.03
N HIS A 177 0.91 11.18 15.34
CA HIS A 177 1.64 10.85 14.11
C HIS A 177 1.44 11.90 13.02
N VAL A 178 0.20 12.34 12.79
CA VAL A 178 -0.10 13.41 11.82
C VAL A 178 0.55 14.74 12.24
N LYS A 179 0.49 15.12 13.53
CA LYS A 179 1.15 16.33 14.03
C LYS A 179 2.66 16.28 13.84
N ALA A 180 3.31 15.16 14.15
CA ALA A 180 4.73 15.00 13.94
C ALA A 180 5.12 15.16 12.46
N ALA A 181 4.30 14.63 11.54
CA ALA A 181 4.49 14.82 10.10
C ALA A 181 4.37 16.29 9.67
N VAL A 182 3.40 17.04 10.22
CA VAL A 182 3.26 18.49 9.99
C VAL A 182 4.47 19.25 10.52
N ASP A 183 4.86 18.98 11.76
CA ASP A 183 5.99 19.63 12.42
C ASP A 183 7.30 19.35 11.65
N ARG A 184 7.45 18.15 11.10
CA ARG A 184 8.59 17.79 10.26
C ARG A 184 8.65 18.66 8.99
N LEU A 185 7.56 18.78 8.24
CA LEU A 185 7.54 19.61 7.02
C LEU A 185 7.73 21.09 7.32
N ILE A 186 7.32 21.57 8.49
CA ILE A 186 7.60 22.94 8.95
C ILE A 186 9.09 23.11 9.26
N ALA A 187 9.70 22.16 9.97
CA ALA A 187 11.12 22.18 10.33
C ALA A 187 12.05 22.06 9.11
N ASP A 188 11.58 21.40 8.06
CA ASP A 188 12.33 21.17 6.83
C ASP A 188 12.22 22.33 5.81
N LYS A 189 11.68 23.47 6.19
CA LYS A 189 11.70 24.65 5.32
C LYS A 189 13.10 25.22 5.13
N GLY A 190 13.39 25.55 3.87
CA GLY A 190 14.61 26.27 3.51
C GLY A 190 14.47 27.80 3.60
N GLU A 191 15.48 28.51 3.10
CA GLU A 191 15.56 29.96 3.18
C GLU A 191 14.43 30.70 2.43
N ASN A 192 13.93 30.12 1.34
CA ASN A 192 12.80 30.69 0.58
C ASN A 192 11.44 30.32 1.16
N GLY A 193 11.40 29.56 2.28
CA GLY A 193 10.18 29.13 2.94
C GLY A 193 9.47 27.94 2.29
N LEU A 194 10.10 27.30 1.28
CA LEU A 194 9.65 26.06 0.67
C LEU A 194 10.27 24.87 1.41
N VAL A 195 9.69 23.68 1.24
CA VAL A 195 10.20 22.46 1.89
C VAL A 195 11.46 21.97 1.15
N LYS A 196 12.51 21.65 1.91
CA LYS A 196 13.77 21.11 1.35
C LYS A 196 13.55 19.74 0.69
N ILE A 197 14.34 19.47 -0.35
CA ILE A 197 14.18 18.24 -1.15
C ILE A 197 14.97 17.06 -0.58
N PHE A 198 16.08 17.29 0.15
CA PHE A 198 17.02 16.29 0.64
C PHE A 198 17.50 15.34 -0.48
N PHE A 199 17.38 14.01 -0.29
CA PHE A 199 17.76 13.07 -1.34
C PHE A 199 16.84 13.22 -2.56
N ALA A 200 15.54 13.18 -2.35
CA ALA A 200 14.51 13.42 -3.36
C ALA A 200 13.16 13.71 -2.70
N ASP A 201 12.23 14.28 -3.44
CA ASP A 201 10.80 14.29 -3.14
C ASP A 201 10.11 13.08 -3.80
N TRP A 202 8.89 13.22 -4.33
CA TRP A 202 8.21 12.16 -5.07
C TRP A 202 8.94 11.76 -6.37
N ASN A 203 9.75 12.65 -6.93
CA ASN A 203 10.52 12.37 -8.13
C ASN A 203 11.87 11.73 -7.76
N ASP A 204 11.91 10.42 -7.70
CA ASP A 204 13.10 9.61 -7.36
C ASP A 204 14.32 9.87 -8.26
N ALA A 205 14.11 10.48 -9.44
CA ALA A 205 15.19 10.78 -10.38
C ALA A 205 15.97 12.07 -10.06
N LEU A 206 15.50 12.88 -9.11
CA LEU A 206 16.16 14.15 -8.78
C LEU A 206 17.51 13.94 -8.11
N ASN A 207 17.60 13.08 -7.10
CA ASN A 207 18.83 12.70 -6.41
C ASN A 207 19.71 13.90 -6.09
N VAL A 208 19.20 14.88 -5.34
CA VAL A 208 19.85 16.18 -5.06
C VAL A 208 20.67 16.11 -3.78
N THR A 209 21.56 15.13 -3.66
CA THR A 209 22.35 14.90 -2.44
C THR A 209 23.44 15.95 -2.19
N ASP A 210 23.86 16.66 -3.24
CA ASP A 210 25.00 17.59 -3.17
C ASP A 210 24.57 19.02 -2.82
N ASP A 211 23.26 19.30 -2.72
CA ASP A 211 22.71 20.62 -2.38
C ASP A 211 21.69 20.49 -1.23
N GLU A 212 22.18 20.64 -0.01
CA GLU A 212 21.35 20.58 1.20
C GLU A 212 20.31 21.72 1.30
N GLU A 213 20.45 22.77 0.50
CA GLU A 213 19.54 23.91 0.48
C GLU A 213 18.51 23.84 -0.65
N ALA A 214 18.59 22.82 -1.50
CA ALA A 214 17.60 22.64 -2.58
C ALA A 214 16.18 22.47 -2.02
N GLU A 215 15.23 23.22 -2.58
CA GLU A 215 13.84 23.25 -2.15
C GLU A 215 12.90 22.70 -3.23
N SER A 216 11.84 22.00 -2.80
CA SER A 216 10.81 21.42 -3.67
C SER A 216 9.56 22.30 -3.74
N VAL A 217 9.31 22.90 -4.90
CA VAL A 217 8.04 23.61 -5.19
C VAL A 217 6.87 22.63 -5.17
N MET A 218 7.04 21.43 -5.74
CA MET A 218 6.01 20.40 -5.79
C MET A 218 5.59 19.97 -4.38
N LEU A 219 6.55 19.59 -3.53
CA LEU A 219 6.27 19.18 -2.15
C LEU A 219 5.65 20.32 -1.33
N SER A 220 6.07 21.56 -1.54
CA SER A 220 5.49 22.72 -0.88
C SER A 220 4.02 22.91 -1.24
N HIS A 221 3.63 22.68 -2.49
CA HIS A 221 2.22 22.66 -2.89
C HIS A 221 1.45 21.49 -2.28
N GLN A 222 2.06 20.31 -2.23
CA GLN A 222 1.48 19.13 -1.55
C GLN A 222 1.27 19.41 -0.06
N PHE A 223 2.21 20.06 0.59
CA PHE A 223 2.08 20.46 2.00
C PHE A 223 0.94 21.45 2.22
N CYS A 224 0.79 22.46 1.34
CA CYS A 224 -0.36 23.37 1.38
C CYS A 224 -1.69 22.62 1.22
N LEU A 225 -1.74 21.62 0.33
CA LEU A 225 -2.91 20.76 0.18
C LEU A 225 -3.19 20.00 1.48
N ALA A 226 -2.19 19.33 2.06
CA ALA A 226 -2.33 18.56 3.30
C ALA A 226 -2.85 19.41 4.46
N LEU A 227 -2.32 20.62 4.62
CA LEU A 227 -2.79 21.56 5.66
C LEU A 227 -4.24 21.99 5.45
N ARG A 228 -4.65 22.19 4.20
CA ARG A 228 -6.06 22.52 3.87
C ARG A 228 -6.98 21.34 4.20
N GLU A 229 -6.61 20.13 3.81
CA GLU A 229 -7.40 18.93 4.11
C GLU A 229 -7.50 18.69 5.63
N LEU A 230 -6.39 18.85 6.35
CA LEU A 230 -6.37 18.71 7.81
C LEU A 230 -7.25 19.79 8.49
N LYS A 231 -7.19 21.04 8.01
CA LYS A 231 -8.08 22.11 8.49
C LYS A 231 -9.55 21.73 8.29
N ASN A 232 -9.92 21.24 7.09
CA ASN A 232 -11.29 20.84 6.78
C ASN A 232 -11.81 19.71 7.69
N LEU A 233 -10.93 18.85 8.18
CA LEU A 233 -11.31 17.79 9.14
C LEU A 233 -11.49 18.30 10.56
N MET A 234 -10.92 19.45 10.89
CA MET A 234 -11.01 20.06 12.23
C MET A 234 -12.20 21.02 12.38
N GLU A 235 -12.82 21.44 11.28
CA GLU A 235 -14.03 22.27 11.21
C GLU A 235 -15.31 21.41 11.17
#